data_11b4b2ab8c2d9aa50a6ba08ce5dcdb23
#
_entry.id   11b4b2ab8c2d9aa50a6ba08ce5dcdb23
#
_cell.length_a   1.000
_cell.length_b   1.000
_cell.length_c   1.000
_cell.angle_alpha   90.00
_cell.angle_beta   90.00
_cell.angle_gamma   90.00
#
_symmetry.space_group_name_H-M   'P 1'
#
loop_
_entity.id
_entity.type
_entity.pdbx_description
1 polymer ?
#
loop_
_entity_poly.entity_id
_entity_poly.type
_entity_poly.pdbx_seq_one_letter_code
_entity_poly.pdbx_strand_id
1 'polypeptide(L)'
;MLRLFAKAKDKRSREYCDGITRRSFVQLGVAGLTSLGLGDVLRAKAASANQSKSDVSTILIWLDGGPGHMDMYDMKPDAPIEYRGIWNPIQTKVPGFDITELYPKQAQHTDKFSIVRSLHHGTGDHFGGAHRMLTTKNMGVSGANNIGKFPGLGAVVAQQRETISREVPPYVSVPSASSVGRVPGYFGGKFLGVQYDPFQTKGDPNNANFKVENMVLPTGITVDR
;
A
#
# COMPACT_ATOMS: atom_id res chain seq x y z
N MET A 1 40.79 -19.17 6.79
CA MET A 1 39.69 -19.79 6.03
C MET A 1 38.69 -20.37 7.01
N LEU A 2 37.71 -19.58 7.40
CA LEU A 2 36.70 -19.96 8.44
C LEU A 2 35.54 -20.72 7.78
N ARG A 3 35.34 -21.97 8.14
CA ARG A 3 34.13 -22.72 7.86
C ARG A 3 33.06 -22.34 8.92
N LEU A 4 32.18 -21.37 8.59
CA LEU A 4 31.17 -20.86 9.52
C LEU A 4 29.80 -21.57 9.44
N PHE A 5 29.65 -22.63 8.64
CA PHE A 5 28.36 -23.31 8.52
C PHE A 5 28.54 -24.84 8.66
N ALA A 6 28.58 -25.29 9.91
CA ALA A 6 28.34 -26.70 10.22
C ALA A 6 26.83 -26.93 10.27
N LYS A 7 26.29 -27.70 9.32
CA LYS A 7 24.92 -28.20 9.33
C LYS A 7 24.72 -29.20 10.45
N ALA A 8 24.30 -28.72 11.62
CA ALA A 8 23.72 -29.61 12.62
C ALA A 8 22.21 -29.74 12.32
N LYS A 9 21.80 -30.92 11.87
CA LYS A 9 20.40 -31.28 11.69
C LYS A 9 19.79 -31.52 13.08
N ASP A 10 19.33 -30.46 13.74
CA ASP A 10 18.53 -30.58 14.96
C ASP A 10 17.05 -30.67 14.55
N LYS A 11 16.43 -31.83 14.80
CA LYS A 11 15.06 -32.17 14.44
C LYS A 11 13.98 -31.40 15.22
N ARG A 12 14.33 -30.35 15.98
CA ARG A 12 13.41 -29.59 16.84
C ARG A 12 13.35 -28.08 16.57
N SER A 13 14.04 -27.57 15.57
CA SER A 13 13.91 -26.16 15.23
C SER A 13 12.62 -25.96 14.41
N ARG A 14 11.68 -25.18 14.93
CA ARG A 14 10.56 -24.68 14.14
C ARG A 14 11.12 -23.73 13.10
N GLU A 15 11.23 -24.18 11.87
CA GLU A 15 11.57 -23.35 10.73
C GLU A 15 10.39 -22.43 10.42
N TYR A 16 10.66 -21.18 10.13
CA TYR A 16 9.67 -20.30 9.50
C TYR A 16 9.50 -20.69 8.04
N CYS A 17 8.40 -20.32 7.40
CA CYS A 17 8.07 -20.65 6.01
C CYS A 17 9.15 -20.27 4.98
N ASP A 18 10.08 -19.39 5.35
CA ASP A 18 11.23 -18.92 4.56
C ASP A 18 12.54 -19.69 4.82
N GLY A 19 12.48 -20.73 5.66
CA GLY A 19 13.65 -21.57 5.98
C GLY A 19 14.66 -20.95 6.95
N ILE A 20 14.38 -19.77 7.53
CA ILE A 20 15.26 -19.10 8.50
C ILE A 20 14.94 -19.58 9.92
N THR A 21 15.94 -20.11 10.63
CA THR A 21 15.75 -20.49 12.03
C THR A 21 15.86 -19.28 12.97
N ARG A 22 15.23 -19.37 14.18
CA ARG A 22 15.35 -18.31 15.19
C ARG A 22 16.80 -18.01 15.54
N ARG A 23 17.65 -19.01 15.57
CA ARG A 23 19.09 -18.87 15.84
C ARG A 23 19.80 -18.11 14.72
N SER A 24 19.48 -18.43 13.47
CA SER A 24 20.03 -17.71 12.31
C SER A 24 19.57 -16.26 12.28
N PHE A 25 18.33 -15.99 12.64
CA PHE A 25 17.82 -14.62 12.78
C PHE A 25 18.56 -13.81 13.87
N VAL A 26 18.76 -14.41 15.04
CA VAL A 26 19.51 -13.76 16.13
C VAL A 26 21.00 -13.57 15.74
N GLN A 27 21.61 -14.54 15.07
CA GLN A 27 22.98 -14.43 14.59
C GLN A 27 23.13 -13.35 13.52
N LEU A 28 22.16 -13.23 12.63
CA LEU A 28 22.12 -12.16 11.62
C LEU A 28 21.94 -10.79 12.30
N GLY A 29 21.08 -10.72 13.33
CA GLY A 29 20.87 -9.52 14.13
C GLY A 29 22.12 -9.08 14.88
N VAL A 30 22.85 -10.01 15.49
CA VAL A 30 24.11 -9.74 16.20
C VAL A 30 25.21 -9.34 15.22
N ALA A 31 25.33 -10.01 14.07
CA ALA A 31 26.29 -9.64 13.03
C ALA A 31 25.97 -8.25 12.42
N GLY A 32 24.69 -7.92 12.25
CA GLY A 32 24.22 -6.61 11.83
C GLY A 32 24.51 -5.49 12.83
N LEU A 33 24.50 -5.81 14.13
CA LEU A 33 24.83 -4.84 15.20
C LEU A 33 26.32 -4.50 15.29
N THR A 34 27.19 -5.34 14.75
CA THR A 34 28.65 -5.12 14.78
C THR A 34 29.22 -4.45 13.54
N SER A 35 28.49 -4.43 12.42
CA SER A 35 29.00 -3.90 11.14
C SER A 35 28.12 -2.81 10.49
N LEU A 36 26.80 -2.88 10.65
CA LEU A 36 25.85 -1.86 10.19
C LEU A 36 24.69 -1.84 11.17
N GLY A 37 24.81 -1.07 12.23
CA GLY A 37 23.77 -0.94 13.23
C GLY A 37 22.55 -0.16 12.73
N LEU A 38 21.40 -0.38 13.37
CA LEU A 38 20.20 0.45 13.14
C LEU A 38 20.55 1.94 13.22
N GLY A 39 21.53 2.31 14.07
CA GLY A 39 22.06 3.67 14.17
C GLY A 39 22.71 4.17 12.88
N ASP A 40 23.42 3.32 12.13
CA ASP A 40 24.05 3.71 10.88
C ASP A 40 23.04 3.82 9.75
N VAL A 41 22.03 2.94 9.74
CA VAL A 41 20.88 3.05 8.82
C VAL A 41 20.10 4.34 9.11
N LEU A 42 19.87 4.67 10.38
CA LEU A 42 19.19 5.91 10.77
C LEU A 42 20.02 7.16 10.47
N ARG A 43 21.35 7.10 10.66
CA ARG A 43 22.28 8.17 10.27
C ARG A 43 22.36 8.34 8.75
N ALA A 44 22.45 7.25 8.00
CA ALA A 44 22.40 7.30 6.54
C ALA A 44 21.07 7.88 6.04
N LYS A 45 19.96 7.52 6.68
CA LYS A 45 18.64 8.09 6.39
C LYS A 45 18.54 9.58 6.76
N ALA A 46 19.13 9.99 7.87
CA ALA A 46 19.18 11.40 8.28
C ALA A 46 20.12 12.22 7.38
N ALA A 47 21.25 11.67 6.95
CA ALA A 47 22.15 12.30 6.00
C ALA A 47 21.54 12.41 4.59
N SER A 48 20.76 11.43 4.16
CA SER A 48 20.03 11.49 2.88
C SER A 48 18.81 12.43 2.93
N ALA A 49 18.24 12.68 4.10
CA ALA A 49 17.15 13.65 4.26
C ALA A 49 17.58 15.11 3.99
N ASN A 50 18.87 15.39 4.02
CA ASN A 50 19.43 16.70 3.61
C ASN A 50 19.76 16.79 2.10
N GLN A 51 19.68 15.68 1.37
CA GLN A 51 19.79 15.71 -0.10
C GLN A 51 18.39 15.87 -0.68
N SER A 52 18.15 17.06 -1.24
CA SER A 52 16.99 17.49 -2.04
C SER A 52 15.66 16.85 -1.63
N LYS A 53 14.71 17.65 -1.19
CA LYS A 53 13.30 17.28 -1.07
C LYS A 53 12.90 16.60 -2.38
N SER A 54 12.90 15.28 -2.40
CA SER A 54 12.49 14.50 -3.57
C SER A 54 11.04 14.84 -3.84
N ASP A 55 10.79 15.39 -5.01
CA ASP A 55 9.43 15.71 -5.49
C ASP A 55 8.76 14.43 -5.99
N VAL A 56 8.59 13.48 -5.05
CA VAL A 56 7.98 12.18 -5.32
C VAL A 56 6.49 12.27 -5.05
N SER A 57 5.69 11.99 -6.07
CA SER A 57 4.25 11.79 -5.96
C SER A 57 3.93 10.29 -5.87
N THR A 58 2.91 9.97 -5.09
CA THR A 58 2.43 8.59 -4.94
C THR A 58 0.99 8.50 -5.42
N ILE A 59 0.70 7.54 -6.28
CA ILE A 59 -0.66 7.21 -6.72
C ILE A 59 -1.05 5.88 -6.08
N LEU A 60 -2.06 5.90 -5.21
CA LEU A 60 -2.67 4.70 -4.65
C LEU A 60 -3.90 4.32 -5.49
N ILE A 61 -3.86 3.17 -6.14
CA ILE A 61 -5.02 2.59 -6.81
C ILE A 61 -5.69 1.63 -5.84
N TRP A 62 -6.86 2.01 -5.35
CA TRP A 62 -7.65 1.21 -4.44
C TRP A 62 -8.72 0.45 -5.21
N LEU A 63 -8.64 -0.88 -5.20
CA LEU A 63 -9.65 -1.76 -5.79
C LEU A 63 -10.66 -2.13 -4.70
N ASP A 64 -11.74 -1.39 -4.67
CA ASP A 64 -12.77 -1.54 -3.65
C ASP A 64 -13.54 -2.84 -3.79
N GLY A 65 -13.92 -3.44 -2.68
CA GLY A 65 -14.60 -4.74 -2.65
C GLY A 65 -13.68 -5.95 -2.83
N GLY A 66 -12.44 -5.74 -3.24
CA GLY A 66 -11.38 -6.74 -3.36
C GLY A 66 -11.65 -7.80 -4.44
N PRO A 67 -11.11 -7.65 -5.66
CA PRO A 67 -11.08 -8.77 -6.60
C PRO A 67 -10.29 -9.94 -6.00
N GLY A 68 -10.68 -11.17 -6.35
CA GLY A 68 -10.04 -12.37 -5.84
C GLY A 68 -8.54 -12.41 -6.19
N HIS A 69 -7.67 -12.63 -5.21
CA HIS A 69 -6.23 -12.70 -5.46
C HIS A 69 -5.87 -13.85 -6.41
N MET A 70 -6.66 -14.92 -6.41
CA MET A 70 -6.52 -16.06 -7.30
C MET A 70 -6.83 -15.72 -8.77
N ASP A 71 -7.60 -14.68 -9.01
CA ASP A 71 -7.95 -14.22 -10.35
C ASP A 71 -6.98 -13.14 -10.88
N MET A 72 -6.00 -12.73 -10.09
CA MET A 72 -5.10 -11.63 -10.41
C MET A 72 -3.62 -12.05 -10.44
N TYR A 73 -2.98 -12.07 -9.27
CA TYR A 73 -1.52 -12.21 -9.15
C TYR A 73 -1.08 -13.46 -8.39
N ASP A 74 -2.00 -14.20 -7.78
CA ASP A 74 -1.71 -15.38 -6.97
C ASP A 74 -2.66 -16.54 -7.33
N MET A 75 -2.63 -16.96 -8.58
CA MET A 75 -3.60 -17.88 -9.18
C MET A 75 -3.50 -19.33 -8.70
N LYS A 76 -2.37 -19.71 -8.07
CA LYS A 76 -2.13 -21.07 -7.52
C LYS A 76 -2.44 -22.21 -8.51
N PRO A 77 -1.82 -22.22 -9.71
CA PRO A 77 -2.18 -23.15 -10.77
C PRO A 77 -2.05 -24.63 -10.37
N ASP A 78 -1.14 -24.95 -9.45
CA ASP A 78 -0.91 -26.32 -8.95
C ASP A 78 -1.86 -26.72 -7.80
N ALA A 79 -2.73 -25.82 -7.34
CA ALA A 79 -3.70 -26.14 -6.30
C ALA A 79 -4.90 -26.92 -6.89
N PRO A 80 -5.65 -27.67 -6.04
CA PRO A 80 -6.93 -28.25 -6.44
C PRO A 80 -7.87 -27.20 -7.04
N ILE A 81 -8.75 -27.64 -7.94
CA ILE A 81 -9.62 -26.74 -8.74
C ILE A 81 -10.46 -25.81 -7.87
N GLU A 82 -10.81 -26.25 -6.65
CA GLU A 82 -11.62 -25.50 -5.70
C GLU A 82 -10.86 -24.33 -5.05
N TYR A 83 -9.53 -24.32 -5.18
CA TYR A 83 -8.63 -23.35 -4.52
C TYR A 83 -7.75 -22.56 -5.49
N ARG A 84 -7.92 -22.75 -6.78
CA ARG A 84 -7.19 -22.00 -7.81
C ARG A 84 -8.10 -21.06 -8.58
N GLY A 85 -7.52 -20.03 -9.19
CA GLY A 85 -8.23 -19.12 -10.09
C GLY A 85 -8.76 -19.83 -11.34
N ILE A 86 -9.81 -19.28 -11.93
CA ILE A 86 -10.43 -19.81 -13.16
C ILE A 86 -9.66 -19.40 -14.42
N TRP A 87 -8.80 -18.40 -14.31
CA TRP A 87 -8.01 -17.84 -15.41
C TRP A 87 -6.66 -18.52 -15.53
N ASN A 88 -6.08 -18.52 -16.72
CA ASN A 88 -4.79 -19.15 -16.95
C ASN A 88 -3.64 -18.20 -16.61
N PRO A 89 -2.52 -18.74 -16.07
CA PRO A 89 -1.30 -17.98 -15.93
C PRO A 89 -0.68 -17.67 -17.29
N ILE A 90 -0.20 -16.46 -17.48
CA ILE A 90 0.63 -16.08 -18.61
C ILE A 90 2.03 -15.77 -18.17
N GLN A 91 3.00 -16.14 -19.00
CA GLN A 91 4.39 -15.78 -18.79
C GLN A 91 4.58 -14.28 -18.84
N THR A 92 5.44 -13.80 -17.98
CA THR A 92 5.78 -12.38 -17.90
C THR A 92 7.21 -12.15 -18.38
N LYS A 93 7.61 -10.89 -18.38
CA LYS A 93 9.00 -10.50 -18.67
C LYS A 93 10.01 -11.05 -17.67
N VAL A 94 9.57 -11.37 -16.45
CA VAL A 94 10.41 -11.94 -15.40
C VAL A 94 10.11 -13.43 -15.26
N PRO A 95 11.08 -14.33 -15.54
CA PRO A 95 10.88 -15.77 -15.44
C PRO A 95 10.42 -16.20 -14.03
N GLY A 96 9.42 -17.10 -13.97
CA GLY A 96 8.84 -17.58 -12.71
C GLY A 96 7.90 -16.58 -12.01
N PHE A 97 7.59 -15.47 -12.65
CA PHE A 97 6.67 -14.47 -12.17
C PHE A 97 5.44 -14.38 -13.08
N ASP A 98 4.57 -15.40 -13.02
CA ASP A 98 3.36 -15.45 -13.84
C ASP A 98 2.21 -14.68 -13.18
N ILE A 99 1.36 -14.10 -14.03
CA ILE A 99 0.14 -13.39 -13.63
C ILE A 99 -1.03 -13.84 -14.50
N THR A 100 -2.23 -13.41 -14.14
CA THR A 100 -3.44 -13.76 -14.89
C THR A 100 -3.40 -13.29 -16.36
N GLU A 101 -3.99 -14.08 -17.24
CA GLU A 101 -4.18 -13.73 -18.66
C GLU A 101 -5.01 -12.45 -18.87
N LEU A 102 -5.72 -11.99 -17.84
CA LEU A 102 -6.47 -10.73 -17.87
C LEU A 102 -5.55 -9.50 -17.93
N TYR A 103 -4.27 -9.64 -17.62
CA TYR A 103 -3.33 -8.51 -17.53
C TYR A 103 -2.16 -8.57 -18.53
N PRO A 104 -2.42 -8.76 -19.84
CA PRO A 104 -1.34 -8.94 -20.81
C PRO A 104 -0.41 -7.73 -20.93
N LYS A 105 -0.93 -6.51 -20.70
CA LYS A 105 -0.10 -5.30 -20.69
C LYS A 105 0.80 -5.23 -19.45
N GLN A 106 0.31 -5.64 -18.30
CA GLN A 106 1.13 -5.67 -17.07
C GLN A 106 2.22 -6.73 -17.14
N ALA A 107 1.93 -7.88 -17.78
CA ALA A 107 2.91 -8.95 -17.97
C ALA A 107 4.21 -8.44 -18.66
N GLN A 108 4.10 -7.44 -19.52
CA GLN A 108 5.24 -6.82 -20.21
C GLN A 108 6.06 -5.86 -19.34
N HIS A 109 5.60 -5.53 -18.13
CA HIS A 109 6.20 -4.54 -17.23
C HIS A 109 6.50 -5.09 -15.84
N THR A 110 6.52 -6.40 -15.67
CA THR A 110 6.75 -7.06 -14.37
C THR A 110 8.13 -6.80 -13.78
N ASP A 111 9.08 -6.35 -14.58
CA ASP A 111 10.39 -5.86 -14.15
C ASP A 111 10.33 -4.50 -13.41
N LYS A 112 9.17 -3.83 -13.40
CA LYS A 112 9.00 -2.49 -12.84
C LYS A 112 8.18 -2.45 -11.55
N PHE A 113 7.62 -3.57 -11.10
CA PHE A 113 6.82 -3.63 -9.89
C PHE A 113 7.06 -4.92 -9.09
N SER A 114 6.67 -4.90 -7.84
CA SER A 114 6.74 -6.05 -6.95
C SER A 114 5.34 -6.45 -6.47
N ILE A 115 5.14 -7.73 -6.21
CA ILE A 115 3.91 -8.27 -5.64
C ILE A 115 4.18 -8.83 -4.26
N VAL A 116 3.36 -8.44 -3.29
CA VAL A 116 3.38 -8.98 -1.92
C VAL A 116 2.18 -9.92 -1.77
N ARG A 117 2.37 -11.21 -2.09
CA ARG A 117 1.30 -12.22 -2.03
C ARG A 117 0.92 -12.63 -0.60
N SER A 118 1.81 -12.43 0.35
CA SER A 118 1.58 -12.80 1.76
C SER A 118 0.81 -11.76 2.58
N LEU A 119 0.44 -10.63 1.98
CA LEU A 119 -0.30 -9.59 2.68
C LEU A 119 -1.73 -10.04 2.93
N HIS A 120 -2.15 -10.07 4.19
CA HIS A 120 -3.49 -10.50 4.59
C HIS A 120 -3.96 -9.78 5.86
N HIS A 121 -5.24 -9.90 6.15
CA HIS A 121 -5.86 -9.43 7.39
C HIS A 121 -6.82 -10.49 7.95
N GLY A 122 -7.16 -10.39 9.23
CA GLY A 122 -7.96 -11.38 9.95
C GLY A 122 -9.48 -11.10 9.97
N THR A 123 -10.02 -10.37 9.00
CA THR A 123 -11.46 -10.06 8.94
C THR A 123 -12.04 -10.33 7.55
N GLY A 124 -13.26 -10.87 7.47
CA GLY A 124 -14.02 -11.02 6.23
C GLY A 124 -14.97 -9.84 5.93
N ASP A 125 -14.92 -8.77 6.74
CA ASP A 125 -15.74 -7.59 6.56
C ASP A 125 -15.08 -6.57 5.62
N HIS A 126 -15.83 -6.03 4.66
CA HIS A 126 -15.34 -5.04 3.69
C HIS A 126 -14.68 -3.82 4.36
N PHE A 127 -15.41 -3.21 5.32
CA PHE A 127 -14.95 -1.98 5.97
C PHE A 127 -13.82 -2.24 6.96
N GLY A 128 -13.88 -3.36 7.68
CA GLY A 128 -12.84 -3.81 8.59
C GLY A 128 -11.54 -4.14 7.87
N GLY A 129 -11.62 -4.84 6.74
CA GLY A 129 -10.49 -5.16 5.87
C GLY A 129 -9.87 -3.92 5.28
N ALA A 130 -10.66 -3.04 4.65
CA ALA A 130 -10.19 -1.79 4.08
C ALA A 130 -9.55 -0.87 5.14
N HIS A 131 -10.18 -0.74 6.31
CA HIS A 131 -9.61 0.01 7.42
C HIS A 131 -8.25 -0.54 7.83
N ARG A 132 -8.11 -1.86 7.97
CA ARG A 132 -6.85 -2.50 8.33
C ARG A 132 -5.74 -2.22 7.32
N MET A 133 -6.07 -2.31 6.03
CA MET A 133 -5.11 -2.10 4.94
C MET A 133 -4.69 -0.63 4.81
N LEU A 134 -5.63 0.31 4.95
CA LEU A 134 -5.39 1.73 4.73
C LEU A 134 -4.89 2.48 5.96
N THR A 135 -5.11 1.96 7.17
CA THR A 135 -4.70 2.61 8.43
C THR A 135 -3.69 1.81 9.24
N THR A 136 -3.41 0.56 8.85
CA THR A 136 -2.61 -0.43 9.61
C THR A 136 -3.19 -0.83 10.97
N LYS A 137 -4.34 -0.30 11.34
CA LYS A 137 -4.98 -0.53 12.64
C LYS A 137 -6.21 -1.43 12.53
N ASN A 138 -6.42 -2.22 13.55
CA ASN A 138 -7.64 -3.01 13.64
C ASN A 138 -8.81 -2.10 14.05
N MET A 139 -9.94 -2.23 13.38
CA MET A 139 -11.12 -1.42 13.68
C MET A 139 -11.84 -1.86 14.97
N GLY A 140 -11.63 -3.08 15.40
CA GLY A 140 -12.20 -3.67 16.61
C GLY A 140 -13.66 -4.12 16.48
N VAL A 141 -14.46 -3.47 15.65
CA VAL A 141 -15.87 -3.79 15.39
C VAL A 141 -16.11 -3.73 13.89
N SER A 142 -16.81 -4.72 13.37
CA SER A 142 -17.22 -4.83 11.98
C SER A 142 -18.42 -3.92 11.67
N GLY A 143 -18.46 -3.38 10.45
CA GLY A 143 -19.63 -2.70 9.91
C GLY A 143 -19.43 -1.25 9.45
N ALA A 144 -20.27 -0.86 8.50
CA ALA A 144 -20.23 0.43 7.80
C ALA A 144 -20.42 1.67 8.69
N ASN A 145 -21.07 1.49 9.83
CA ASN A 145 -21.38 2.59 10.76
C ASN A 145 -20.26 2.86 11.76
N ASN A 146 -19.23 2.01 11.77
CA ASN A 146 -18.07 2.22 12.63
C ASN A 146 -17.11 3.15 11.91
N ILE A 147 -17.27 4.44 12.14
CA ILE A 147 -16.40 5.47 11.62
C ILE A 147 -14.98 5.20 12.12
N GLY A 148 -14.07 4.88 11.22
CA GLY A 148 -12.67 4.62 11.56
C GLY A 148 -12.10 5.72 12.46
N LYS A 149 -11.35 5.31 13.49
CA LYS A 149 -10.74 6.25 14.45
C LYS A 149 -9.36 6.71 14.03
N PHE A 150 -8.75 6.02 13.10
CA PHE A 150 -7.37 6.23 12.70
C PHE A 150 -7.30 6.91 11.33
N PRO A 151 -6.28 7.76 11.11
CA PRO A 151 -6.09 8.43 9.85
C PRO A 151 -5.68 7.44 8.76
N GLY A 152 -6.12 7.70 7.54
CA GLY A 152 -5.68 6.98 6.36
C GLY A 152 -4.24 7.29 5.98
N LEU A 153 -3.61 6.40 5.21
CA LEU A 153 -2.24 6.56 4.76
C LEU A 153 -2.01 7.92 4.05
N GLY A 154 -2.93 8.33 3.17
CA GLY A 154 -2.84 9.60 2.46
C GLY A 154 -2.85 10.81 3.39
N ALA A 155 -3.66 10.77 4.46
CA ALA A 155 -3.71 11.83 5.46
C ALA A 155 -2.41 11.94 6.26
N VAL A 156 -1.78 10.81 6.61
CA VAL A 156 -0.47 10.79 7.27
C VAL A 156 0.60 11.38 6.36
N VAL A 157 0.60 11.02 5.08
CA VAL A 157 1.54 11.58 4.08
C VAL A 157 1.31 13.08 3.92
N ALA A 158 0.06 13.53 3.86
CA ALA A 158 -0.29 14.95 3.77
C ALA A 158 0.25 15.74 4.96
N GLN A 159 0.10 15.23 6.18
CA GLN A 159 0.66 15.84 7.37
C GLN A 159 2.18 15.94 7.31
N GLN A 160 2.88 14.91 6.90
CA GLN A 160 4.34 14.91 6.78
C GLN A 160 4.86 15.88 5.71
N ARG A 161 4.00 16.21 4.75
CA ARG A 161 4.32 17.10 3.62
C ARG A 161 3.76 18.52 3.75
N GLU A 162 3.14 18.86 4.85
CA GLU A 162 2.49 20.16 5.08
C GLU A 162 3.38 21.37 4.79
N THR A 163 4.69 21.23 4.97
CA THR A 163 5.67 22.30 4.77
C THR A 163 6.16 22.45 3.32
N ILE A 164 5.76 21.56 2.40
CA ILE A 164 6.40 21.47 1.07
C ILE A 164 5.74 22.40 0.04
N SER A 165 4.42 22.48 0.02
CA SER A 165 3.67 23.40 -0.84
C SER A 165 2.23 23.54 -0.36
N ARG A 166 1.68 24.75 -0.47
CA ARG A 166 0.26 25.04 -0.17
C ARG A 166 -0.57 25.35 -1.42
N GLU A 167 0.03 25.32 -2.60
CA GLU A 167 -0.64 25.68 -3.85
C GLU A 167 -1.57 24.57 -4.36
N VAL A 168 -1.23 23.30 -4.07
CA VAL A 168 -2.03 22.14 -4.46
C VAL A 168 -2.29 21.28 -3.24
N PRO A 169 -3.51 20.74 -3.07
CA PRO A 169 -3.80 19.83 -1.97
C PRO A 169 -2.83 18.64 -1.97
N PRO A 170 -2.15 18.37 -0.84
CA PRO A 170 -1.15 17.29 -0.76
C PRO A 170 -1.75 15.88 -0.83
N TYR A 171 -3.07 15.78 -0.65
CA TYR A 171 -3.83 14.54 -0.73
C TYR A 171 -5.11 14.75 -1.52
N VAL A 172 -5.22 14.04 -2.63
CA VAL A 172 -6.38 14.11 -3.54
C VAL A 172 -6.99 12.73 -3.69
N SER A 173 -8.31 12.65 -3.69
CA SER A 173 -9.08 11.44 -3.98
C SER A 173 -9.90 11.63 -5.26
N VAL A 174 -9.81 10.68 -6.18
CA VAL A 174 -10.49 10.73 -7.47
C VAL A 174 -11.36 9.48 -7.62
N PRO A 175 -12.65 9.62 -7.85
CA PRO A 175 -13.45 10.86 -7.77
C PRO A 175 -13.79 11.23 -6.33
N SER A 176 -13.81 10.27 -5.40
CA SER A 176 -14.24 10.48 -4.03
C SER A 176 -13.56 9.53 -3.04
N ALA A 177 -13.57 9.89 -1.76
CA ALA A 177 -13.11 9.06 -0.64
C ALA A 177 -14.23 8.14 -0.15
N SER A 178 -14.80 7.34 -1.06
CA SER A 178 -15.87 6.39 -0.78
C SER A 178 -15.40 4.94 -0.89
N SER A 179 -16.13 4.04 -0.28
CA SER A 179 -15.92 2.59 -0.35
C SER A 179 -17.29 1.91 -0.26
N VAL A 180 -17.56 1.00 -1.21
CA VAL A 180 -18.82 0.25 -1.31
C VAL A 180 -20.04 1.19 -1.21
N GLY A 181 -20.00 2.33 -1.93
CA GLY A 181 -21.09 3.33 -1.94
C GLY A 181 -21.26 4.12 -0.65
N ARG A 182 -20.32 4.06 0.30
CA ARG A 182 -20.36 4.76 1.59
C ARG A 182 -19.11 5.59 1.82
N VAL A 183 -19.16 6.49 2.81
CA VAL A 183 -18.00 7.30 3.23
C VAL A 183 -17.54 6.83 4.62
N PRO A 184 -16.76 5.74 4.71
CA PRO A 184 -16.46 5.08 5.98
C PRO A 184 -15.41 5.82 6.81
N GLY A 185 -14.81 6.89 6.27
CA GLY A 185 -13.92 7.80 6.97
C GLY A 185 -12.49 7.31 7.21
N TYR A 186 -12.09 6.11 6.78
CA TYR A 186 -10.71 5.63 6.90
C TYR A 186 -9.77 6.19 5.82
N PHE A 187 -10.25 7.04 4.94
CA PHE A 187 -9.44 7.85 4.06
C PHE A 187 -9.04 9.20 4.68
N GLY A 188 -9.76 9.64 5.72
CA GLY A 188 -9.61 10.98 6.30
C GLY A 188 -8.50 11.13 7.33
N GLY A 189 -8.29 12.38 7.78
CA GLY A 189 -7.27 12.78 8.75
C GLY A 189 -7.58 12.36 10.20
N LYS A 190 -8.87 12.20 10.55
CA LYS A 190 -9.31 11.77 11.88
C LYS A 190 -8.69 12.65 12.99
N PHE A 191 -7.96 12.03 13.96
CA PHE A 191 -7.34 12.79 15.04
C PHE A 191 -6.20 13.73 14.58
N LEU A 192 -5.74 13.61 13.34
CA LEU A 192 -4.79 14.56 12.76
C LEU A 192 -5.47 15.88 12.37
N GLY A 193 -6.78 15.86 12.13
CA GLY A 193 -7.58 17.01 11.76
C GLY A 193 -8.12 16.96 10.33
N VAL A 194 -9.20 17.69 10.09
CA VAL A 194 -9.90 17.73 8.80
C VAL A 194 -9.09 18.36 7.66
N GLN A 195 -8.09 19.17 7.98
CA GLN A 195 -7.16 19.74 6.99
C GLN A 195 -6.33 18.68 6.24
N TYR A 196 -6.27 17.46 6.77
CA TYR A 196 -5.60 16.32 6.14
C TYR A 196 -6.58 15.34 5.49
N ASP A 197 -7.87 15.68 5.44
CA ASP A 197 -8.84 14.92 4.65
C ASP A 197 -8.50 15.07 3.15
N PRO A 198 -8.81 14.05 2.32
CA PRO A 198 -8.56 14.15 0.90
C PRO A 198 -9.42 15.24 0.25
N PHE A 199 -8.79 16.05 -0.58
CA PHE A 199 -9.52 16.88 -1.53
C PHE A 199 -10.20 15.94 -2.55
N GLN A 200 -11.52 16.02 -2.69
CA GLN A 200 -12.28 15.14 -3.56
C GLN A 200 -12.66 15.89 -4.84
N THR A 201 -12.28 15.34 -6.00
CA THR A 201 -12.61 15.96 -7.28
C THR A 201 -14.09 15.88 -7.62
N LYS A 202 -14.77 14.84 -7.09
CA LYS A 202 -16.17 14.52 -7.40
C LYS A 202 -16.46 14.36 -8.90
N GLY A 203 -17.64 13.85 -9.24
CA GLY A 203 -18.04 13.66 -10.63
C GLY A 203 -17.22 12.60 -11.39
N ASP A 204 -17.53 12.45 -12.67
CA ASP A 204 -16.84 11.54 -13.58
C ASP A 204 -15.83 12.32 -14.45
N PRO A 205 -14.51 12.06 -14.31
CA PRO A 205 -13.50 12.71 -15.14
C PRO A 205 -13.62 12.45 -16.64
N ASN A 206 -14.33 11.41 -17.07
CA ASN A 206 -14.57 11.14 -18.49
C ASN A 206 -15.71 11.99 -19.07
N ASN A 207 -16.48 12.67 -18.24
CA ASN A 207 -17.55 13.53 -18.71
C ASN A 207 -16.98 14.81 -19.34
N ALA A 208 -17.43 15.16 -20.54
CA ALA A 208 -16.98 16.37 -21.26
C ALA A 208 -17.22 17.68 -20.47
N ASN A 209 -18.19 17.68 -19.56
CA ASN A 209 -18.49 18.80 -18.67
C ASN A 209 -17.85 18.68 -17.29
N PHE A 210 -16.91 17.75 -17.09
CA PHE A 210 -16.24 17.56 -15.81
C PHE A 210 -15.53 18.85 -15.39
N LYS A 211 -15.80 19.29 -14.16
CA LYS A 211 -15.13 20.43 -13.52
C LYS A 211 -14.83 20.06 -12.08
N VAL A 212 -13.65 20.42 -11.64
CA VAL A 212 -13.27 20.28 -10.23
C VAL A 212 -13.86 21.45 -9.46
N GLU A 213 -14.77 21.16 -8.53
CA GLU A 213 -15.39 22.18 -7.68
C GLU A 213 -14.31 22.93 -6.89
N ASN A 214 -14.52 24.24 -6.71
CA ASN A 214 -13.62 25.15 -5.97
C ASN A 214 -12.22 25.37 -6.59
N MET A 215 -11.96 24.89 -7.80
CA MET A 215 -10.75 25.23 -8.58
C MET A 215 -11.05 26.15 -9.76
N VAL A 216 -12.32 26.53 -9.93
CA VAL A 216 -12.76 27.50 -10.93
C VAL A 216 -13.22 28.75 -10.19
N LEU A 217 -12.73 29.90 -10.62
CA LEU A 217 -13.20 31.18 -10.06
C LEU A 217 -14.71 31.32 -10.29
N PRO A 218 -15.48 31.74 -9.28
CA PRO A 218 -16.88 32.07 -9.45
C PRO A 218 -17.06 33.13 -10.55
N THR A 219 -18.18 33.06 -11.26
CA THR A 219 -18.50 34.00 -12.34
C THR A 219 -18.43 35.45 -11.81
N GLY A 220 -17.64 36.30 -12.46
CA GLY A 220 -17.45 37.68 -12.07
C GLY A 220 -16.26 37.95 -11.15
N ILE A 221 -15.46 36.94 -10.77
CA ILE A 221 -14.20 37.11 -10.05
C ILE A 221 -13.05 36.89 -11.03
N THR A 222 -12.15 37.86 -11.11
CA THR A 222 -10.92 37.79 -11.90
C THR A 222 -9.70 37.56 -11.02
N VAL A 223 -8.59 37.06 -11.58
CA VAL A 223 -7.35 36.75 -10.85
C VAL A 223 -6.64 38.02 -10.34
N ASP A 224 -7.03 39.17 -10.84
CA ASP A 224 -6.40 40.50 -10.56
C ASP A 224 -6.93 41.15 -9.29
N ARG A 225 -7.35 40.41 -8.30
CA ARG A 225 -7.89 40.92 -7.04
C ARG A 225 -7.09 40.46 -5.83
#